data_8c3b8401b08b00f357185a8e4b1b5df9
#
_entry.id   8c3b8401b08b00f357185a8e4b1b5df9
#
_cell.length_a   1.000
_cell.length_b   1.000
_cell.length_c   1.000
_cell.angle_alpha   90.00
_cell.angle_beta   90.00
_cell.angle_gamma   90.00
#
_symmetry.space_group_name_H-M   'P 1'
#
loop_
_entity.id
_entity.type
_entity.pdbx_description
1 polymer ?
#
loop_
_entity_poly.entity_id
_entity_poly.type
_entity_poly.pdbx_seq_one_letter_code
_entity_poly.pdbx_strand_id
1 'polypeptide(L)'
;MTTIDVVTPDQVDTGELIELYDSVGWSVYSRDVGTLRRALAGSSTLVIARDSAVLIGLARVVSDNATICYLQDVLVKPSHQGHGVGRALVQAALEPYANVRFD
;
A
#
# COMPACT_ATOMS: atom_id res chain seq x y z
N MET A 1 5.85 0.64 -17.99
CA MET A 1 4.40 0.90 -17.82
C MET A 1 4.02 0.67 -16.36
N THR A 2 3.32 1.62 -15.78
CA THR A 2 2.87 1.53 -14.39
C THR A 2 1.48 0.89 -14.32
N THR A 3 1.33 -0.11 -13.48
CA THR A 3 0.06 -0.76 -13.21
C THR A 3 -0.33 -0.59 -11.74
N ILE A 4 -1.62 -0.48 -11.47
CA ILE A 4 -2.18 -0.35 -10.13
C ILE A 4 -3.11 -1.54 -9.90
N ASP A 5 -2.82 -2.34 -8.89
CA ASP A 5 -3.58 -3.56 -8.63
C ASP A 5 -3.97 -3.69 -7.16
N VAL A 6 -5.20 -4.14 -6.92
CA VAL A 6 -5.63 -4.59 -5.60
C VAL A 6 -5.15 -6.03 -5.45
N VAL A 7 -4.45 -6.32 -4.36
CA VAL A 7 -3.80 -7.62 -4.15
C VAL A 7 -4.08 -8.14 -2.75
N THR A 8 -3.79 -9.42 -2.56
CA THR A 8 -3.71 -10.02 -1.23
C THR A 8 -2.25 -9.95 -0.73
N PRO A 9 -2.03 -9.97 0.59
CA PRO A 9 -0.67 -9.82 1.14
C PRO A 9 0.32 -10.89 0.64
N ASP A 10 -0.15 -12.10 0.38
CA ASP A 10 0.69 -13.20 -0.10
C ASP A 10 1.17 -13.00 -1.56
N GLN A 11 0.57 -12.06 -2.28
CA GLN A 11 0.98 -11.73 -3.65
C GLN A 11 2.14 -10.75 -3.71
N VAL A 12 2.63 -10.29 -2.57
CA VAL A 12 3.73 -9.33 -2.50
C VAL A 12 4.92 -9.97 -1.80
N ASP A 13 6.06 -10.00 -2.48
CA ASP A 13 7.29 -10.59 -1.98
C ASP A 13 7.87 -9.74 -0.83
N THR A 14 8.35 -10.42 0.21
CA THR A 14 8.93 -9.77 1.39
C THR A 14 10.14 -8.90 1.04
N GLY A 15 11.02 -9.39 0.16
CA GLY A 15 12.19 -8.62 -0.26
C GLY A 15 11.81 -7.34 -0.98
N GLU A 16 10.80 -7.37 -1.84
CA GLU A 16 10.28 -6.19 -2.50
C GLU A 16 9.69 -5.18 -1.52
N LEU A 17 8.96 -5.67 -0.51
CA LEU A 17 8.39 -4.83 0.55
C LEU A 17 9.47 -4.11 1.33
N ILE A 18 10.50 -4.83 1.76
CA ILE A 18 11.62 -4.26 2.51
C ILE A 18 12.27 -3.15 1.69
N GLU A 19 12.56 -3.43 0.43
CA GLU A 19 13.17 -2.45 -0.47
C GLU A 19 12.32 -1.21 -0.63
N LEU A 20 11.00 -1.38 -0.81
CA LEU A 20 10.09 -0.26 -0.95
C LEU A 20 10.03 0.61 0.32
N TYR A 21 9.85 0.00 1.49
CA TYR A 21 9.78 0.74 2.74
C TYR A 21 11.09 1.43 3.07
N ASP A 22 12.22 0.78 2.81
CA ASP A 22 13.55 1.41 2.99
C ASP A 22 13.74 2.61 2.06
N SER A 23 13.24 2.52 0.83
CA SER A 23 13.41 3.59 -0.16
C SER A 23 12.78 4.91 0.26
N VAL A 24 11.76 4.87 1.11
CA VAL A 24 11.09 6.07 1.65
C VAL A 24 11.52 6.40 3.08
N GLY A 25 12.52 5.72 3.60
CA GLY A 25 13.06 5.98 4.93
C GLY A 25 12.28 5.37 6.09
N TRP A 26 11.38 4.42 5.82
CA TRP A 26 10.57 3.78 6.86
C TRP A 26 11.22 2.48 7.35
N SER A 27 12.49 2.58 7.75
CA SER A 27 13.31 1.43 8.13
C SER A 27 12.85 0.72 9.40
N VAL A 28 12.04 1.37 10.23
CA VAL A 28 11.43 0.72 11.40
C VAL A 28 10.60 -0.49 10.97
N TYR A 29 9.87 -0.35 9.86
CA TYR A 29 9.08 -1.46 9.32
C TYR A 29 9.95 -2.54 8.70
N SER A 30 10.99 -2.16 7.97
CA SER A 30 11.85 -3.13 7.30
C SER A 30 12.74 -3.92 8.27
N ARG A 31 13.01 -3.38 9.46
CA ARG A 31 13.78 -4.07 10.50
C ARG A 31 12.99 -5.15 11.22
N ASP A 32 11.68 -5.03 11.23
CA ASP A 32 10.79 -6.02 11.86
C ASP A 32 9.83 -6.57 10.83
N VAL A 33 10.36 -7.45 10.00
CA VAL A 33 9.63 -8.05 8.86
C VAL A 33 8.38 -8.81 9.33
N GLY A 34 8.47 -9.49 10.46
CA GLY A 34 7.32 -10.22 11.01
C GLY A 34 6.16 -9.29 11.31
N THR A 35 6.43 -8.15 11.94
CA THR A 35 5.41 -7.14 12.23
C THR A 35 4.86 -6.53 10.94
N LEU A 36 5.71 -6.23 9.98
CA LEU A 36 5.26 -5.69 8.69
C LEU A 36 4.32 -6.67 7.97
N ARG A 37 4.70 -7.96 7.92
CA ARG A 37 3.85 -8.98 7.27
C ARG A 37 2.51 -9.12 8.00
N ARG A 38 2.49 -9.09 9.33
CA ARG A 38 1.24 -9.13 10.10
C ARG A 38 0.37 -7.90 9.84
N ALA A 39 0.99 -6.72 9.73
CA ALA A 39 0.27 -5.48 9.41
C ALA A 39 -0.40 -5.56 8.04
N LEU A 40 0.31 -6.07 7.04
CA LEU A 40 -0.27 -6.28 5.72
C LEU A 40 -1.42 -7.28 5.76
N ALA A 41 -1.23 -8.40 6.47
CA ALA A 41 -2.28 -9.42 6.59
C ALA A 41 -3.54 -8.90 7.28
N GLY A 42 -3.39 -7.94 8.21
CA GLY A 42 -4.50 -7.31 8.90
C GLY A 42 -5.16 -6.17 8.13
N SER A 43 -4.64 -5.80 6.97
CA SER A 43 -5.19 -4.71 6.17
C SER A 43 -6.49 -5.15 5.49
N SER A 44 -7.45 -4.23 5.41
CA SER A 44 -8.73 -4.50 4.74
C SER A 44 -8.59 -4.45 3.22
N THR A 45 -7.74 -3.55 2.72
CA THR A 45 -7.42 -3.44 1.30
C THR A 45 -5.94 -3.12 1.15
N LEU A 46 -5.31 -3.79 0.22
CA LEU A 46 -3.91 -3.59 -0.15
C LEU A 46 -3.84 -3.33 -1.64
N VAL A 47 -3.22 -2.21 -2.00
CA VAL A 47 -3.05 -1.80 -3.40
C VAL A 47 -1.57 -1.62 -3.65
N ILE A 48 -1.09 -2.12 -4.78
CA ILE A 48 0.30 -1.94 -5.18
C ILE A 48 0.40 -1.28 -6.55
N ALA A 49 1.52 -0.60 -6.75
CA ALA A 49 1.91 -0.06 -8.05
C ALA A 49 3.20 -0.75 -8.49
N ARG A 50 3.23 -1.20 -9.74
CA ARG A 50 4.43 -1.75 -10.36
C ARG A 50 4.77 -0.97 -11.62
N ASP A 51 6.05 -0.75 -11.82
CA ASP A 51 6.56 -0.26 -13.09
C ASP A 51 7.26 -1.44 -13.76
N SER A 52 6.62 -1.98 -14.79
CA SER A 52 6.97 -3.27 -15.38
C SER A 52 6.89 -4.36 -14.30
N ALA A 53 8.00 -4.93 -13.85
CA ALA A 53 8.00 -5.97 -12.83
C ALA A 53 8.41 -5.46 -11.44
N VAL A 54 8.71 -4.16 -11.30
CA VAL A 54 9.27 -3.60 -10.07
C VAL A 54 8.18 -2.98 -9.20
N LEU A 55 8.13 -3.38 -7.95
CA LEU A 55 7.22 -2.77 -6.96
C LEU A 55 7.71 -1.35 -6.64
N ILE A 56 6.90 -0.35 -6.97
CA ILE A 56 7.27 1.06 -6.80
C ILE A 56 6.37 1.81 -5.84
N GLY A 57 5.24 1.24 -5.46
CA GLY A 57 4.32 1.91 -4.54
C GLY A 57 3.36 0.96 -3.87
N LEU A 58 2.76 1.43 -2.78
CA LEU A 58 1.83 0.66 -1.99
C LEU A 58 0.91 1.61 -1.22
N ALA A 59 -0.35 1.21 -1.09
CA ALA A 59 -1.28 1.85 -0.17
C ALA A 59 -2.04 0.75 0.57
N ARG A 60 -2.29 0.96 1.86
CA ARG A 60 -3.11 0.02 2.62
C ARG A 60 -4.15 0.72 3.46
N VAL A 61 -5.31 0.10 3.55
CA VAL A 61 -6.47 0.62 4.26
C VAL A 61 -6.87 -0.36 5.35
N VAL A 62 -7.23 0.19 6.50
CA VAL A 62 -7.87 -0.55 7.61
C VAL A 62 -9.27 0.02 7.80
N SER A 63 -10.28 -0.84 7.74
CA SER A 63 -11.68 -0.43 7.81
C SER A 63 -12.53 -1.49 8.49
N ASP A 64 -13.59 -1.05 9.17
CA ASP A 64 -14.63 -1.94 9.67
C ASP A 64 -15.77 -2.14 8.66
N ASN A 65 -15.66 -1.52 7.48
CA ASN A 65 -16.67 -1.53 6.41
C ASN A 65 -18.01 -0.89 6.80
N ALA A 66 -18.03 -0.08 7.83
CA ALA A 66 -19.26 0.55 8.31
C ALA A 66 -19.08 2.04 8.58
N THR A 67 -18.13 2.38 9.45
CA THR A 67 -17.97 3.76 9.95
C THR A 67 -16.58 4.30 9.82
N ILE A 68 -15.57 3.45 9.70
CA ILE A 68 -14.18 3.90 9.62
C ILE A 68 -13.47 3.37 8.38
N CYS A 69 -12.55 4.18 7.88
CA CYS A 69 -11.64 3.81 6.81
C CYS A 69 -10.35 4.60 7.03
N TYR A 70 -9.30 3.92 7.44
CA TYR A 70 -7.99 4.53 7.62
C TYR A 70 -7.08 4.18 6.46
N LEU A 71 -6.62 5.21 5.77
CA LEU A 71 -5.54 5.09 4.80
C LEU A 71 -4.24 5.14 5.60
N GLN A 72 -3.74 3.96 5.98
CA GLN A 72 -2.66 3.86 6.96
C GLN A 72 -1.29 4.15 6.36
N ASP A 73 -1.01 3.58 5.20
CA ASP A 73 0.26 3.77 4.50
C ASP A 73 -0.01 4.14 3.06
N VAL A 74 0.70 5.15 2.57
CA VAL A 74 0.81 5.46 1.14
C VAL A 74 2.27 5.77 0.88
N LEU A 75 2.93 4.94 0.09
CA LEU A 75 4.33 5.18 -0.23
C LEU A 75 4.61 4.93 -1.70
N VAL A 76 5.50 5.75 -2.25
CA VAL A 76 5.96 5.66 -3.63
C VAL A 76 7.47 5.82 -3.61
N LYS A 77 8.20 4.95 -4.32
CA LYS A 77 9.65 5.09 -4.45
C LYS A 77 10.01 6.49 -4.94
N PRO A 78 11.07 7.11 -4.38
CA PRO A 78 11.46 8.47 -4.78
C PRO A 78 11.62 8.65 -6.28
N SER A 79 12.11 7.62 -6.99
CA SER A 79 12.29 7.65 -8.44
C SER A 79 10.99 7.82 -9.22
N HIS A 80 9.84 7.55 -8.59
CA HIS A 80 8.54 7.57 -9.24
C HIS A 80 7.58 8.59 -8.63
N GLN A 81 8.04 9.39 -7.67
CA GLN A 81 7.22 10.45 -7.08
C GLN A 81 7.01 11.59 -8.09
N GLY A 82 5.88 12.29 -7.94
CA GLY A 82 5.56 13.42 -8.83
C GLY A 82 4.92 13.03 -10.16
N HIS A 83 4.58 11.76 -10.35
CA HIS A 83 3.98 11.26 -11.60
C HIS A 83 2.54 10.74 -11.42
N GLY A 84 1.90 11.07 -10.31
CA GLY A 84 0.50 10.68 -10.07
C GLY A 84 0.31 9.25 -9.53
N VAL A 85 1.38 8.52 -9.22
CA VAL A 85 1.28 7.16 -8.70
C VAL A 85 0.59 7.13 -7.34
N GLY A 86 0.98 8.05 -6.44
CA GLY A 86 0.37 8.16 -5.11
C GLY A 86 -1.13 8.41 -5.19
N ARG A 87 -1.55 9.33 -6.05
CA ARG A 87 -2.97 9.61 -6.28
C ARG A 87 -3.72 8.39 -6.78
N ALA A 88 -3.17 7.67 -7.74
CA ALA A 88 -3.78 6.47 -8.28
C ALA A 88 -3.92 5.37 -7.23
N LEU A 89 -2.90 5.21 -6.37
CA LEU A 89 -2.94 4.27 -5.24
C LEU A 89 -4.07 4.62 -4.27
N VAL A 90 -4.18 5.90 -3.89
CA VAL A 90 -5.22 6.37 -2.96
C VAL A 90 -6.61 6.15 -3.55
N GLN A 91 -6.81 6.50 -4.82
CA GLN A 91 -8.09 6.30 -5.49
C GLN A 91 -8.50 4.83 -5.50
N ALA A 92 -7.58 3.95 -5.86
CA ALA A 92 -7.86 2.51 -5.89
C ALA A 92 -8.11 1.96 -4.48
N ALA A 93 -7.34 2.43 -3.48
CA ALA A 93 -7.47 1.97 -2.10
C ALA A 93 -8.81 2.36 -1.48
N LEU A 94 -9.31 3.54 -1.80
CA LEU A 94 -10.55 4.07 -1.21
C LEU A 94 -11.82 3.68 -1.98
N GLU A 95 -11.69 3.22 -3.20
CA GLU A 95 -12.85 2.87 -4.03
C GLU A 95 -13.81 1.88 -3.36
N PRO A 96 -13.33 0.78 -2.71
CA PRO A 96 -14.23 -0.16 -2.05
C PRO A 96 -15.04 0.45 -0.90
N TYR A 97 -14.62 1.62 -0.41
CA TYR A 97 -15.21 2.27 0.77
C TYR A 97 -16.04 3.50 0.43
N ALA A 98 -16.41 3.67 -0.83
CA ALA A 98 -17.18 4.84 -1.28
C ALA A 98 -18.51 4.99 -0.53
N ASN A 99 -19.07 3.88 -0.03
CA ASN A 99 -20.32 3.86 0.72
C ASN A 99 -20.14 3.75 2.23
N VAL A 100 -18.90 3.78 2.72
CA VAL A 100 -18.64 3.77 4.16
C VAL A 100 -18.98 5.15 4.71
N ARG A 101 -19.73 5.17 5.79
CA ARG A 101 -20.17 6.40 6.41
C ARG A 101 -19.11 6.89 7.39
N PHE A 102 -18.62 8.09 7.17
CA PHE A 102 -17.65 8.73 8.06
C PHE A 102 -18.40 9.74 8.95
N ASP A 103 -18.17 9.63 10.25
CA ASP A 103 -18.70 10.59 11.22
C ASP A 103 -17.60 11.44 11.83
#